data_13aeaf8fa9811ffabbf18c3cde66e97c
#
_entry.id   13aeaf8fa9811ffabbf18c3cde66e97c
#
_cell.length_a   1.000
_cell.length_b   1.000
_cell.length_c   1.000
_cell.angle_alpha   90.00
_cell.angle_beta   90.00
_cell.angle_gamma   90.00
#
_symmetry.space_group_name_H-M   'P 1'
#
loop_
_entity.id
_entity.type
_entity.pdbx_description
1 polymer ?
#
loop_
_entity_poly.entity_id
_entity_poly.type
_entity_poly.pdbx_seq_one_letter_code
_entity_poly.pdbx_strand_id
1 'polypeptide(L)'
;MYNIAEQVGAAEQHIFVWSPNHRSYPDQLWNKMERYWPGDQYVDWVGVSCYPPSVQYVGTESNRYTVERCREVNQKYGSYKPMMIAEGGYSDTVDRSEFVRQWFSFHEVYPSFKAMIWENHNTRVIQADKNALEIYRKEVQNPYWISTTWITNDHDRDKATAKK
;
A
#
# COMPACT_ATOMS: atom_id res chain seq x y z
N MET A 1 -12.14 7.21 16.21
CA MET A 1 -11.99 8.17 15.09
C MET A 1 -13.24 8.19 14.21
N TYR A 2 -13.66 7.05 13.62
CA TYR A 2 -14.87 6.97 12.79
C TYR A 2 -16.12 7.60 13.45
N ASN A 3 -16.51 7.17 14.65
CA ASN A 3 -17.68 7.72 15.35
C ASN A 3 -17.63 9.24 15.57
N ILE A 4 -16.44 9.82 15.72
CA ILE A 4 -16.27 11.26 15.84
C ILE A 4 -16.53 11.93 14.48
N ALA A 5 -15.98 11.37 13.40
CA ALA A 5 -16.22 11.89 12.06
C ALA A 5 -17.71 11.83 11.69
N GLU A 6 -18.38 10.75 12.08
CA GLU A 6 -19.83 10.58 11.87
C GLU A 6 -20.63 11.64 12.66
N GLN A 7 -20.29 11.85 13.94
CA GLN A 7 -20.97 12.85 14.78
C GLN A 7 -20.85 14.30 14.26
N VAL A 8 -19.75 14.60 13.57
CA VAL A 8 -19.53 15.94 12.98
C VAL A 8 -19.91 16.02 11.51
N GLY A 9 -20.52 14.98 10.94
CA GLY A 9 -20.95 14.94 9.55
C GLY A 9 -19.81 14.83 8.53
N ALA A 10 -18.64 14.38 8.94
CA ALA A 10 -17.46 14.30 8.10
C ALA A 10 -17.16 12.87 7.59
N ALA A 11 -17.88 11.84 8.04
CA ALA A 11 -17.57 10.47 7.72
C ALA A 11 -17.62 10.19 6.20
N GLU A 12 -18.61 10.71 5.50
CA GLU A 12 -18.79 10.54 4.05
C GLU A 12 -17.69 11.21 3.20
N GLN A 13 -16.91 12.11 3.80
CA GLN A 13 -15.84 12.84 3.13
C GLN A 13 -14.47 12.20 3.33
N HIS A 14 -14.40 11.07 4.07
CA HIS A 14 -13.17 10.39 4.42
C HIS A 14 -13.21 8.93 3.99
N ILE A 15 -12.04 8.42 3.66
CA ILE A 15 -11.81 6.98 3.47
C ILE A 15 -11.03 6.49 4.69
N PHE A 16 -11.61 5.58 5.45
CA PHE A 16 -10.99 5.01 6.63
C PHE A 16 -10.17 3.80 6.26
N VAL A 17 -8.86 3.92 6.43
CA VAL A 17 -7.90 2.84 6.16
C VAL A 17 -7.47 2.20 7.46
N TRP A 18 -7.73 0.91 7.63
CA TRP A 18 -7.11 0.12 8.67
C TRP A 18 -5.79 -0.43 8.15
N SER A 19 -4.68 -0.04 8.77
CA SER A 19 -3.35 -0.37 8.29
C SER A 19 -2.52 -1.10 9.35
N PRO A 20 -2.62 -2.43 9.42
CA PRO A 20 -1.75 -3.23 10.27
C PRO A 20 -0.37 -3.37 9.63
N ASN A 21 0.62 -3.68 10.45
CA ASN A 21 1.89 -4.18 9.95
C ASN A 21 1.67 -5.58 9.35
N HIS A 22 2.40 -5.91 8.27
CA HIS A 22 2.38 -7.24 7.65
C HIS A 22 2.73 -8.38 8.64
N ARG A 23 3.33 -8.05 9.77
CA ARG A 23 3.75 -9.01 10.80
C ARG A 23 3.54 -8.46 12.20
N SER A 24 2.99 -9.29 13.07
CA SER A 24 2.91 -8.98 14.51
C SER A 24 4.27 -9.15 15.18
N TYR A 25 4.62 -8.22 16.05
CA TYR A 25 5.81 -8.34 16.89
C TYR A 25 5.50 -7.91 18.33
N PRO A 26 5.65 -8.78 19.32
CA PRO A 26 6.02 -10.20 19.22
C PRO A 26 4.94 -11.03 18.49
N ASP A 27 5.36 -12.12 17.83
CA ASP A 27 4.45 -13.05 17.18
C ASP A 27 3.84 -14.00 18.20
N GLN A 28 2.77 -13.53 18.82
CA GLN A 28 2.03 -14.22 19.88
C GLN A 28 0.54 -14.23 19.55
N LEU A 29 -0.19 -15.24 20.03
CA LEU A 29 -1.62 -15.37 19.79
C LEU A 29 -2.43 -14.13 20.21
N TRP A 30 -2.02 -13.48 21.29
CA TRP A 30 -2.67 -12.27 21.79
C TRP A 30 -2.37 -11.03 20.94
N ASN A 31 -1.33 -11.08 20.10
CA ASN A 31 -0.87 -9.96 19.27
C ASN A 31 -1.09 -10.20 17.77
N LYS A 32 -2.01 -11.07 17.40
CA LYS A 32 -2.37 -11.26 15.99
C LYS A 32 -3.14 -10.05 15.47
N MET A 33 -2.87 -9.65 14.20
CA MET A 33 -3.46 -8.45 13.59
C MET A 33 -4.99 -8.43 13.65
N GLU A 34 -5.63 -9.58 13.54
CA GLU A 34 -7.08 -9.71 13.56
C GLU A 34 -7.72 -9.22 14.85
N ARG A 35 -6.98 -9.25 15.96
CA ARG A 35 -7.46 -8.74 17.25
C ARG A 35 -7.60 -7.22 17.29
N TYR A 36 -7.00 -6.56 16.31
CA TYR A 36 -7.06 -5.10 16.11
C TYR A 36 -8.02 -4.69 15.00
N TRP A 37 -8.74 -5.65 14.41
CA TRP A 37 -9.77 -5.36 13.43
C TRP A 37 -10.95 -4.62 14.08
N PRO A 38 -11.26 -3.38 13.64
CA PRO A 38 -12.30 -2.60 14.30
C PRO A 38 -13.72 -2.99 13.92
N GLY A 39 -13.88 -3.78 12.88
CA GLY A 39 -15.17 -4.17 12.28
C GLY A 39 -15.36 -3.59 10.87
N ASP A 40 -16.09 -4.31 10.04
CA ASP A 40 -16.26 -4.00 8.60
C ASP A 40 -16.87 -2.61 8.35
N GLN A 41 -17.77 -2.17 9.23
CA GLN A 41 -18.45 -0.89 9.13
C GLN A 41 -17.55 0.33 9.37
N TYR A 42 -16.35 0.12 9.92
CA TYR A 42 -15.41 1.19 10.25
C TYR A 42 -14.22 1.26 9.29
N VAL A 43 -14.18 0.39 8.30
CA VAL A 43 -13.04 0.26 7.40
C VAL A 43 -13.50 0.26 5.95
N ASP A 44 -13.03 1.24 5.18
CA ASP A 44 -13.26 1.29 3.74
C ASP A 44 -12.16 0.54 2.99
N TRP A 45 -10.90 0.70 3.40
CA TRP A 45 -9.73 0.08 2.79
C TRP A 45 -8.86 -0.61 3.83
N VAL A 46 -8.22 -1.71 3.41
CA VAL A 46 -7.18 -2.36 4.21
C VAL A 46 -5.81 -1.94 3.66
N GLY A 47 -5.07 -1.21 4.49
CA GLY A 47 -3.66 -0.92 4.25
C GLY A 47 -2.77 -1.99 4.86
N VAL A 48 -1.54 -2.07 4.41
CA VAL A 48 -0.51 -2.88 5.05
C VAL A 48 0.86 -2.25 4.86
N SER A 49 1.67 -2.23 5.90
CA SER A 49 3.08 -1.84 5.79
C SER A 49 3.91 -3.04 5.35
N CYS A 50 4.54 -2.95 4.17
CA CYS A 50 5.30 -4.03 3.57
C CYS A 50 6.73 -3.60 3.25
N TYR A 51 7.70 -4.15 3.99
CA TYR A 51 9.12 -3.91 3.78
C TYR A 51 9.85 -5.23 3.54
N PRO A 52 10.95 -5.23 2.74
CA PRO A 52 11.82 -6.38 2.67
C PRO A 52 12.45 -6.65 4.05
N PRO A 53 12.90 -7.87 4.33
CA PRO A 53 13.56 -8.20 5.59
C PRO A 53 14.85 -7.40 5.74
N SER A 54 15.27 -7.17 6.99
CA SER A 54 16.58 -6.61 7.29
C SER A 54 17.72 -7.56 6.90
N VAL A 55 18.97 -7.05 6.85
CA VAL A 55 20.20 -7.78 6.49
C VAL A 55 20.33 -9.14 7.20
N GLN A 56 19.84 -9.23 8.43
CA GLN A 56 19.92 -10.45 9.25
C GLN A 56 19.14 -11.65 8.67
N TYR A 57 18.25 -11.38 7.70
CA TYR A 57 17.36 -12.38 7.12
C TYR A 57 17.54 -12.52 5.60
N VAL A 58 18.66 -11.98 5.07
CA VAL A 58 18.92 -12.00 3.63
C VAL A 58 19.44 -13.38 3.21
N GLY A 59 18.54 -14.18 2.70
CA GLY A 59 18.84 -15.26 1.78
C GLY A 59 18.36 -14.88 0.38
N THR A 60 18.54 -15.75 -0.58
CA THR A 60 18.07 -15.63 -1.98
C THR A 60 16.55 -15.40 -2.15
N GLU A 61 15.83 -15.31 -1.06
CA GLU A 61 14.38 -15.14 -1.00
C GLU A 61 13.92 -13.71 -0.67
N SER A 62 14.85 -12.76 -0.52
CA SER A 62 14.49 -11.40 -0.05
C SER A 62 13.45 -10.71 -0.94
N ASN A 63 13.49 -10.95 -2.24
CA ASN A 63 12.59 -10.33 -3.21
C ASN A 63 11.16 -10.93 -3.18
N ARG A 64 11.03 -12.18 -2.78
CA ARG A 64 9.72 -12.84 -2.60
C ARG A 64 8.96 -12.35 -1.36
N TYR A 65 9.67 -11.81 -0.39
CA TYR A 65 9.10 -11.49 0.92
C TYR A 65 8.00 -10.42 0.88
N THR A 66 8.11 -9.42 0.02
CA THR A 66 7.05 -8.38 -0.02
C THR A 66 5.74 -8.99 -0.45
N VAL A 67 5.75 -9.79 -1.53
CA VAL A 67 4.56 -10.47 -2.04
C VAL A 67 4.02 -11.47 -1.03
N GLU A 68 4.89 -12.31 -0.46
CA GLU A 68 4.47 -13.35 0.47
C GLU A 68 4.00 -12.81 1.82
N ARG A 69 4.60 -11.74 2.30
CA ARG A 69 4.21 -11.11 3.57
C ARG A 69 2.85 -10.43 3.49
N CYS A 70 2.49 -9.88 2.34
CA CYS A 70 1.17 -9.31 2.14
C CYS A 70 0.10 -10.37 1.86
N ARG A 71 0.50 -11.63 1.56
CA ARG A 71 -0.41 -12.74 1.25
C ARG A 71 -1.44 -12.96 2.36
N GLU A 72 -1.00 -13.04 3.60
CA GLU A 72 -1.88 -13.32 4.74
C GLU A 72 -2.98 -12.27 4.87
N VAL A 73 -2.62 -11.00 4.76
CA VAL A 73 -3.58 -9.88 4.81
C VAL A 73 -4.53 -9.95 3.60
N ASN A 74 -3.99 -10.21 2.41
CA ASN A 74 -4.80 -10.37 1.20
C ASN A 74 -5.78 -11.55 1.28
N GLN A 75 -5.34 -12.69 1.80
CA GLN A 75 -6.21 -13.86 1.97
C GLN A 75 -7.39 -13.58 2.90
N LYS A 76 -7.20 -12.74 3.91
CA LYS A 76 -8.24 -12.43 4.89
C LYS A 76 -9.21 -11.36 4.40
N TYR A 77 -8.72 -10.34 3.73
CA TYR A 77 -9.49 -9.13 3.48
C TYR A 77 -9.67 -8.81 1.99
N GLY A 78 -8.78 -9.31 1.12
CA GLY A 78 -8.73 -8.92 -0.30
C GLY A 78 -9.91 -9.35 -1.15
N SER A 79 -10.76 -10.27 -0.67
CA SER A 79 -11.97 -10.70 -1.37
C SER A 79 -13.14 -9.72 -1.24
N TYR A 80 -13.11 -8.84 -0.22
CA TYR A 80 -14.24 -7.94 0.07
C TYR A 80 -13.84 -6.51 0.44
N LYS A 81 -12.55 -6.23 0.59
CA LYS A 81 -12.03 -4.87 0.80
C LYS A 81 -10.99 -4.52 -0.25
N PRO A 82 -11.03 -3.32 -0.82
CA PRO A 82 -9.90 -2.81 -1.58
C PRO A 82 -8.69 -2.66 -0.66
N MET A 83 -7.52 -2.98 -1.18
CA MET A 83 -6.28 -3.00 -0.41
C MET A 83 -5.26 -2.01 -0.94
N MET A 84 -4.35 -1.59 -0.06
CA MET A 84 -3.20 -0.78 -0.43
C MET A 84 -1.95 -1.20 0.33
N ILE A 85 -0.79 -1.00 -0.27
CA ILE A 85 0.44 -0.91 0.49
C ILE A 85 0.50 0.52 1.04
N ALA A 86 0.17 0.64 2.32
CA ALA A 86 0.09 1.94 2.98
C ALA A 86 1.46 2.54 3.28
N GLU A 87 2.47 1.70 3.35
CA GLU A 87 3.85 2.09 3.58
C GLU A 87 4.78 0.97 3.12
N GLY A 88 5.78 1.30 2.32
CA GLY A 88 6.77 0.32 1.89
C GLY A 88 7.89 0.92 1.05
N GLY A 89 8.90 0.13 0.78
CA GLY A 89 10.08 0.51 0.03
C GLY A 89 11.19 -0.52 0.18
N TYR A 90 12.27 -0.36 -0.57
CA TYR A 90 13.41 -1.28 -0.45
C TYR A 90 14.33 -0.93 0.74
N SER A 91 15.24 -1.84 1.06
CA SER A 91 16.36 -1.62 1.97
C SER A 91 17.69 -1.76 1.21
N ASP A 92 18.80 -1.42 1.83
CA ASP A 92 20.14 -1.54 1.23
C ASP A 92 20.58 -2.97 0.91
N THR A 93 19.78 -3.94 1.33
CA THR A 93 20.10 -5.38 1.24
C THR A 93 19.46 -6.09 0.06
N VAL A 94 18.70 -5.37 -0.78
CA VAL A 94 18.00 -5.94 -1.93
C VAL A 94 18.51 -5.34 -3.24
N ASP A 95 18.38 -6.08 -4.32
CA ASP A 95 18.49 -5.51 -5.67
C ASP A 95 17.33 -4.51 -5.86
N ARG A 96 17.68 -3.24 -5.86
CA ARG A 96 16.70 -2.14 -5.90
C ARG A 96 15.90 -2.13 -7.19
N SER A 97 16.55 -2.42 -8.31
CA SER A 97 15.90 -2.47 -9.62
C SER A 97 14.88 -3.59 -9.70
N GLU A 98 15.25 -4.77 -9.21
CA GLU A 98 14.35 -5.92 -9.16
C GLU A 98 13.21 -5.68 -8.16
N PHE A 99 13.50 -5.09 -7.02
CA PHE A 99 12.47 -4.73 -6.05
C PHE A 99 11.42 -3.79 -6.64
N VAL A 100 11.84 -2.77 -7.40
CA VAL A 100 10.90 -1.82 -8.04
C VAL A 100 10.03 -2.54 -9.07
N ARG A 101 10.58 -3.45 -9.89
CA ARG A 101 9.76 -4.25 -10.82
C ARG A 101 8.71 -5.07 -10.08
N GLN A 102 9.11 -5.80 -9.04
CA GLN A 102 8.20 -6.61 -8.23
C GLN A 102 7.16 -5.76 -7.52
N TRP A 103 7.53 -4.57 -7.06
CA TRP A 103 6.61 -3.62 -6.44
C TRP A 103 5.48 -3.26 -7.39
N PHE A 104 5.79 -2.89 -8.62
CA PHE A 104 4.78 -2.50 -9.60
C PHE A 104 4.00 -3.67 -10.21
N SER A 105 4.55 -4.88 -10.25
CA SER A 105 3.82 -6.09 -10.68
C SER A 105 2.96 -6.71 -9.57
N PHE A 106 2.97 -6.16 -8.38
CA PHE A 106 2.28 -6.71 -7.21
C PHE A 106 0.78 -6.91 -7.45
N HIS A 107 0.15 -6.02 -8.19
CA HIS A 107 -1.26 -6.09 -8.56
C HIS A 107 -1.61 -7.27 -9.46
N GLU A 108 -0.66 -7.80 -10.21
CA GLU A 108 -0.85 -8.98 -11.05
C GLU A 108 -1.04 -10.24 -10.20
N VAL A 109 -0.36 -10.28 -9.05
CA VAL A 109 -0.47 -11.37 -8.08
C VAL A 109 -1.66 -11.18 -7.16
N TYR A 110 -1.91 -9.96 -6.74
CA TYR A 110 -2.99 -9.59 -5.83
C TYR A 110 -3.82 -8.43 -6.38
N PRO A 111 -4.82 -8.70 -7.23
CA PRO A 111 -5.62 -7.66 -7.87
C PRO A 111 -6.45 -6.78 -6.93
N SER A 112 -6.57 -7.17 -5.66
CA SER A 112 -7.20 -6.37 -4.62
C SER A 112 -6.40 -5.12 -4.23
N PHE A 113 -5.07 -5.11 -4.47
CA PHE A 113 -4.22 -3.96 -4.23
C PHE A 113 -4.41 -2.91 -5.31
N LYS A 114 -4.96 -1.76 -4.93
CA LYS A 114 -5.35 -0.66 -5.82
C LYS A 114 -4.51 0.59 -5.63
N ALA A 115 -3.71 0.66 -4.57
CA ALA A 115 -2.83 1.78 -4.29
C ALA A 115 -1.56 1.31 -3.59
N MET A 116 -0.48 2.06 -3.79
CA MET A 116 0.79 1.82 -3.12
C MET A 116 1.47 3.14 -2.79
N ILE A 117 1.96 3.27 -1.55
CA ILE A 117 2.70 4.43 -1.07
C ILE A 117 4.16 4.03 -0.88
N TRP A 118 5.04 4.70 -1.62
CA TRP A 118 6.48 4.52 -1.47
C TRP A 118 7.03 5.43 -0.36
N GLU A 119 7.70 4.84 0.63
CA GLU A 119 8.44 5.59 1.63
C GLU A 119 9.77 6.07 1.06
N ASN A 120 9.82 7.33 0.66
CA ASN A 120 11.00 7.94 0.05
C ASN A 120 11.90 8.62 1.10
N HIS A 121 12.38 7.86 2.06
CA HIS A 121 13.16 8.36 3.19
C HIS A 121 14.34 7.44 3.55
N ASN A 122 15.42 7.99 4.10
CA ASN A 122 16.62 7.26 4.48
C ASN A 122 17.19 6.40 3.33
N THR A 123 17.37 5.11 3.57
CA THR A 123 17.92 4.15 2.60
C THR A 123 16.95 3.81 1.47
N ARG A 124 15.69 4.25 1.56
CA ARG A 124 14.61 3.98 0.60
C ARG A 124 14.43 5.08 -0.44
N VAL A 125 15.34 6.06 -0.47
CA VAL A 125 15.29 7.17 -1.44
C VAL A 125 15.50 6.63 -2.85
N ILE A 126 14.44 6.67 -3.67
CA ILE A 126 14.46 6.09 -5.03
C ILE A 126 15.49 6.79 -5.93
N GLN A 127 15.74 8.08 -5.71
CA GLN A 127 16.72 8.87 -6.47
C GLN A 127 18.17 8.47 -6.21
N ALA A 128 18.44 7.70 -5.16
CA ALA A 128 19.78 7.23 -4.83
C ALA A 128 20.30 6.15 -5.79
N ASP A 129 19.40 5.52 -6.56
CA ASP A 129 19.74 4.50 -7.56
C ASP A 129 19.14 4.90 -8.91
N LYS A 130 20.00 5.21 -9.89
CA LYS A 130 19.57 5.69 -11.21
C LYS A 130 18.75 4.65 -11.97
N ASN A 131 19.16 3.38 -11.91
CA ASN A 131 18.47 2.30 -12.62
C ASN A 131 17.09 2.03 -12.00
N ALA A 132 17.02 1.97 -10.68
CA ALA A 132 15.75 1.82 -9.98
C ALA A 132 14.81 3.01 -10.25
N LEU A 133 15.35 4.23 -10.28
CA LEU A 133 14.57 5.43 -10.62
C LEU A 133 14.02 5.40 -12.05
N GLU A 134 14.80 4.94 -13.03
CA GLU A 134 14.34 4.81 -14.41
C GLU A 134 13.20 3.78 -14.53
N ILE A 135 13.36 2.64 -13.87
CA ILE A 135 12.31 1.61 -13.80
C ILE A 135 11.06 2.20 -13.15
N TYR A 136 11.20 2.86 -12.00
CA TYR A 136 10.10 3.49 -11.30
C TYR A 136 9.34 4.47 -12.20
N ARG A 137 10.06 5.38 -12.90
CA ARG A 137 9.47 6.35 -13.83
C ARG A 137 8.70 5.68 -14.98
N LYS A 138 9.18 4.55 -15.47
CA LYS A 138 8.50 3.78 -16.50
C LYS A 138 7.25 3.10 -15.94
N GLU A 139 7.37 2.44 -14.80
CA GLU A 139 6.29 1.68 -14.22
C GLU A 139 5.11 2.55 -13.74
N VAL A 140 5.37 3.75 -13.23
CA VAL A 140 4.27 4.68 -12.88
C VAL A 140 3.46 5.15 -14.08
N GLN A 141 3.96 4.95 -15.31
CA GLN A 141 3.20 5.24 -16.54
C GLN A 141 2.26 4.09 -16.94
N ASN A 142 2.33 2.96 -16.27
CA ASN A 142 1.41 1.86 -16.53
C ASN A 142 -0.03 2.32 -16.24
N PRO A 143 -0.97 2.14 -17.19
CA PRO A 143 -2.36 2.59 -17.04
C PRO A 143 -3.08 2.05 -15.78
N TYR A 144 -2.62 0.95 -15.26
CA TYR A 144 -3.15 0.42 -14.01
C TYR A 144 -2.93 1.37 -12.82
N TRP A 145 -1.75 2.03 -12.77
CA TRP A 145 -1.37 2.92 -11.67
C TRP A 145 -1.75 4.37 -11.90
N ILE A 146 -1.91 4.74 -13.17
CA ILE A 146 -2.44 6.06 -13.54
C ILE A 146 -3.96 5.99 -13.44
N SER A 147 -4.48 5.87 -12.26
CA SER A 147 -5.87 6.21 -12.12
C SER A 147 -5.98 7.72 -12.05
N THR A 148 -6.27 8.29 -13.21
CA THR A 148 -7.14 9.45 -13.33
C THR A 148 -7.22 10.38 -12.12
N THR A 149 -6.67 11.57 -12.31
CA THR A 149 -7.33 12.82 -11.90
C THR A 149 -8.23 12.73 -10.68
N TRP A 150 -7.74 12.38 -9.52
CA TRP A 150 -8.71 12.44 -8.47
C TRP A 150 -8.15 12.97 -7.19
N ILE A 151 -7.41 14.02 -7.39
CA ILE A 151 -7.42 15.12 -6.46
C ILE A 151 -7.62 16.37 -7.30
N THR A 152 -8.75 16.47 -7.97
CA THR A 152 -9.27 17.78 -8.27
C THR A 152 -9.93 18.25 -6.98
N ASN A 153 -9.44 19.36 -6.43
CA ASN A 153 -10.20 20.15 -5.46
C ASN A 153 -11.63 20.29 -5.98
N ASP A 154 -12.63 20.37 -5.11
CA ASP A 154 -14.05 20.51 -5.50
C ASP A 154 -14.31 21.60 -6.54
N HIS A 155 -13.46 22.60 -6.63
CA HIS A 155 -13.45 23.63 -7.69
C HIS A 155 -13.26 23.10 -9.12
N ASP A 156 -12.71 21.91 -9.30
CA ASP A 156 -12.50 21.33 -10.64
C ASP A 156 -13.59 20.32 -11.02
N ARG A 157 -14.35 19.80 -10.06
CA ARG A 157 -15.53 18.94 -10.32
C ARG A 157 -16.61 19.69 -11.08
N ASP A 158 -16.85 20.94 -10.71
CA ASP A 158 -17.86 21.78 -11.36
C ASP A 158 -17.51 22.13 -12.80
N LYS A 159 -16.22 22.17 -13.15
CA LYS A 159 -15.77 22.42 -14.53
C LYS A 159 -15.85 21.18 -15.44
N ALA A 160 -15.74 19.97 -14.88
CA ALA A 160 -15.84 18.72 -15.64
C ALA A 160 -17.30 18.38 -16.00
N THR A 161 -18.25 18.77 -15.16
CA THR A 161 -19.68 18.56 -15.40
C THR A 161 -20.33 19.62 -16.34
N ALA A 162 -19.70 20.78 -16.48
CA ALA A 162 -20.19 21.84 -17.36
C ALA A 162 -19.78 21.68 -18.86
N LYS A 163 -19.08 20.59 -19.21
CA LYS A 163 -18.64 20.30 -20.60
C LYS A 163 -19.30 19.04 -21.21
N LYS A 164 -20.50 18.68 -20.75
CA LYS A 164 -21.34 17.68 -21.41
C LYS A 164 -22.60 18.29 -21.98
#